data_94f0be007e366d57ef48b104fac8501c
#
_entry.id   94f0be007e366d57ef48b104fac8501c
#
_cell.length_a   1.000
_cell.length_b   1.000
_cell.length_c   1.000
_cell.angle_alpha   90.00
_cell.angle_beta   90.00
_cell.angle_gamma   90.00
#
_symmetry.space_group_name_H-M   'P 1'
#
loop_
_entity.id
_entity.type
_entity.pdbx_description
1 polymer ?
#
loop_
_entity_poly.entity_id
_entity_poly.type
_entity_poly.pdbx_seq_one_letter_code
_entity_poly.pdbx_strand_id
1 'polypeptide(L)'
;MPLREKVRQIMIPLEKYAVIGPEATLQEAVSVLRRSYCQIETGLCTELGPRKVLVVDTAGELMGILNFRSILRVLVPEAAGGLTEKLEALEVSVVFAEAGVDLPRDELKARIWRNAQVKVKDVMFKSLAHVEAEASILDALKLIFEKKVIVLPVYDKGQLIGLVRDADLFLAVADIIVN
;
A
#
# COMPACT_ATOMS: atom_id res chain seq x y z
N MET A 1 -18.74 -21.57 -9.13
CA MET A 1 -17.42 -21.46 -9.80
C MET A 1 -16.78 -20.18 -9.25
N PRO A 2 -15.77 -20.28 -8.37
CA PRO A 2 -15.24 -19.15 -7.57
C PRO A 2 -14.92 -17.88 -8.39
N LEU A 3 -14.37 -18.03 -9.61
CA LEU A 3 -14.00 -16.87 -10.44
C LEU A 3 -15.19 -16.00 -10.93
N ARG A 4 -16.43 -16.47 -10.77
CA ARG A 4 -17.66 -15.70 -11.05
C ARG A 4 -18.23 -15.01 -9.81
N GLU A 5 -17.65 -15.29 -8.64
CA GLU A 5 -18.00 -14.59 -7.41
C GLU A 5 -17.61 -13.11 -7.51
N LYS A 6 -18.22 -12.31 -6.65
CA LYS A 6 -18.07 -10.87 -6.68
C LYS A 6 -16.81 -10.45 -5.92
N VAL A 7 -16.14 -9.41 -6.40
CA VAL A 7 -14.98 -8.80 -5.74
C VAL A 7 -15.31 -8.43 -4.29
N ARG A 8 -16.55 -7.99 -4.00
CA ARG A 8 -17.05 -7.69 -2.66
C ARG A 8 -16.82 -8.82 -1.65
N GLN A 9 -16.85 -10.08 -2.09
CA GLN A 9 -16.73 -11.24 -1.20
C GLN A 9 -15.32 -11.51 -0.71
N ILE A 10 -14.31 -11.02 -1.46
CA ILE A 10 -12.90 -11.27 -1.18
C ILE A 10 -12.11 -10.00 -0.85
N MET A 11 -12.68 -8.80 -1.06
CA MET A 11 -12.01 -7.55 -0.76
C MET A 11 -11.76 -7.39 0.74
N ILE A 12 -10.75 -6.61 1.08
CA ILE A 12 -10.55 -6.14 2.45
C ILE A 12 -11.30 -4.82 2.62
N PRO A 13 -12.24 -4.75 3.57
CA PRO A 13 -13.04 -3.54 3.81
C PRO A 13 -12.19 -2.33 4.19
N LEU A 14 -12.70 -1.14 3.87
CA LEU A 14 -12.01 0.14 4.09
C LEU A 14 -11.62 0.36 5.56
N GLU A 15 -12.46 -0.06 6.51
CA GLU A 15 -12.24 0.07 7.96
C GLU A 15 -11.01 -0.69 8.48
N LYS A 16 -10.50 -1.64 7.70
CA LYS A 16 -9.26 -2.37 8.03
C LYS A 16 -8.01 -1.60 7.66
N TYR A 17 -8.13 -0.52 6.90
CA TYR A 17 -7.00 0.28 6.45
C TYR A 17 -6.80 1.53 7.30
N ALA A 18 -5.56 1.94 7.44
CA ALA A 18 -5.24 3.28 7.92
C ALA A 18 -5.62 4.30 6.84
N VAL A 19 -6.38 5.32 7.20
CA VAL A 19 -6.81 6.38 6.30
C VAL A 19 -6.29 7.72 6.81
N ILE A 20 -5.82 8.58 5.92
CA ILE A 20 -5.28 9.90 6.23
C ILE A 20 -5.65 10.91 5.14
N GLY A 21 -5.71 12.18 5.49
CA GLY A 21 -5.95 13.26 4.54
C GLY A 21 -4.68 13.64 3.74
N PRO A 22 -4.84 14.27 2.56
CA PRO A 22 -3.73 14.61 1.67
C PRO A 22 -2.76 15.65 2.24
N GLU A 23 -3.24 16.51 3.12
CA GLU A 23 -2.43 17.57 3.76
C GLU A 23 -1.64 17.10 4.99
N ALA A 24 -1.87 15.87 5.45
CA ALA A 24 -1.12 15.29 6.54
C ALA A 24 0.36 15.07 6.17
N THR A 25 1.21 15.03 7.18
CA THR A 25 2.64 14.74 7.02
C THR A 25 2.90 13.24 6.92
N LEU A 26 4.06 12.89 6.37
CA LEU A 26 4.51 11.51 6.34
C LEU A 26 4.71 10.94 7.77
N GLN A 27 5.09 11.79 8.74
CA GLN A 27 5.16 11.43 10.15
C GLN A 27 3.81 10.95 10.70
N GLU A 28 2.74 11.67 10.39
CA GLU A 28 1.37 11.30 10.79
C GLU A 28 0.96 9.99 10.12
N ALA A 29 1.24 9.83 8.84
CA ALA A 29 0.99 8.58 8.11
C ALA A 29 1.71 7.38 8.74
N VAL A 30 2.99 7.52 9.09
CA VAL A 30 3.78 6.49 9.78
C VAL A 30 3.18 6.17 11.14
N SER A 31 2.73 7.18 11.89
CA SER A 31 2.13 7.01 13.21
C SER A 31 0.80 6.24 13.15
N VAL A 32 -0.05 6.55 12.17
CA VAL A 32 -1.32 5.85 11.96
C VAL A 32 -1.07 4.41 11.50
N LEU A 33 -0.15 4.20 10.56
CA LEU A 33 0.21 2.87 10.07
C LEU A 33 0.79 2.00 11.18
N ARG A 34 1.67 2.54 12.02
CA ARG A 34 2.25 1.82 13.16
C ARG A 34 1.19 1.37 14.15
N ARG A 35 0.19 2.21 14.45
CA ARG A 35 -0.92 1.87 15.34
C ARG A 35 -1.83 0.78 14.77
N SER A 36 -2.07 0.78 13.47
CA SER A 36 -2.89 -0.25 12.82
C SER A 36 -2.15 -1.57 12.59
N TYR A 37 -0.82 -1.54 12.49
CA TYR A 37 0.01 -2.70 12.23
C TYR A 37 0.53 -3.39 13.50
N CYS A 38 0.84 -2.62 14.53
CA CYS A 38 1.38 -3.13 15.80
C CYS A 38 0.35 -2.97 16.91
N GLN A 39 0.10 -4.03 17.68
CA GLN A 39 -0.63 -3.92 18.94
C GLN A 39 0.28 -3.23 19.95
N ILE A 40 -0.11 -2.01 20.33
CA ILE A 40 0.71 -1.14 21.21
C ILE A 40 0.93 -1.77 22.59
N GLU A 41 -0.05 -2.53 23.09
CA GLU A 41 -0.03 -3.14 24.44
C GLU A 41 0.95 -4.32 24.55
N THR A 42 1.14 -5.08 23.47
CA THR A 42 2.00 -6.28 23.47
C THR A 42 3.33 -6.09 22.76
N GLY A 43 3.52 -5.01 22.03
CA GLY A 43 4.68 -4.77 21.18
C GLY A 43 4.76 -5.71 19.97
N LEU A 44 3.78 -6.59 19.78
CA LEU A 44 3.72 -7.54 18.67
C LEU A 44 3.09 -6.87 17.44
N CYS A 45 3.84 -6.89 16.35
CA CYS A 45 3.32 -6.47 15.05
C CYS A 45 2.75 -7.68 14.32
N THR A 46 1.49 -7.60 13.90
CA THR A 46 0.84 -8.71 13.18
C THR A 46 1.20 -8.66 11.70
N GLU A 47 1.60 -9.80 11.14
CA GLU A 47 1.88 -9.90 9.70
C GLU A 47 0.62 -9.83 8.83
N LEU A 48 -0.55 -9.96 9.44
CA LEU A 48 -1.84 -10.10 8.76
C LEU A 48 -2.55 -8.78 8.45
N GLY A 49 -2.08 -7.66 8.99
CA GLY A 49 -2.69 -6.33 8.78
C GLY A 49 -2.40 -5.73 7.40
N PRO A 50 -3.26 -4.83 6.91
CA PRO A 50 -2.99 -4.06 5.70
C PRO A 50 -1.74 -3.19 5.89
N ARG A 51 -0.77 -3.35 4.99
CA ARG A 51 0.52 -2.62 5.03
C ARG A 51 0.50 -1.34 4.19
N LYS A 52 -0.66 -0.69 4.12
CA LYS A 52 -0.87 0.49 3.28
C LYS A 52 -1.68 1.53 4.05
N VAL A 53 -1.38 2.78 3.75
CA VAL A 53 -2.18 3.92 4.18
C VAL A 53 -2.90 4.46 2.96
N LEU A 54 -4.19 4.67 3.08
CA LEU A 54 -5.01 5.26 2.03
C LEU A 54 -5.08 6.77 2.26
N VAL A 55 -4.78 7.51 1.22
CA VAL A 55 -4.92 8.97 1.22
C VAL A 55 -6.26 9.32 0.61
N VAL A 56 -7.17 9.81 1.46
CA VAL A 56 -8.57 10.08 1.07
C VAL A 56 -8.85 11.55 1.35
N ASP A 57 -9.52 12.22 0.44
CA ASP A 57 -9.89 13.61 0.59
C ASP A 57 -11.14 13.79 1.46
N THR A 58 -11.56 15.04 1.64
CA THR A 58 -12.76 15.38 2.43
C THR A 58 -14.08 14.94 1.80
N ALA A 59 -14.08 14.61 0.50
CA ALA A 59 -15.24 14.07 -0.21
C ALA A 59 -15.30 12.54 -0.11
N GLY A 60 -14.29 11.88 0.48
CA GLY A 60 -14.21 10.42 0.56
C GLY A 60 -13.56 9.76 -0.66
N GLU A 61 -12.95 10.57 -1.55
CA GLU A 61 -12.30 10.07 -2.76
C GLU A 61 -10.87 9.63 -2.47
N LEU A 62 -10.48 8.48 -3.02
CA LEU A 62 -9.12 7.97 -2.91
C LEU A 62 -8.18 8.76 -3.80
N MET A 63 -7.29 9.53 -3.21
CA MET A 63 -6.26 10.29 -3.91
C MET A 63 -5.00 9.49 -4.20
N GLY A 64 -4.66 8.55 -3.32
CA GLY A 64 -3.46 7.73 -3.47
C GLY A 64 -3.24 6.76 -2.32
N ILE A 65 -2.16 6.03 -2.43
CA ILE A 65 -1.78 4.98 -1.48
C ILE A 65 -0.31 5.15 -1.10
N LEU A 66 -0.02 4.95 0.19
CA LEU A 66 1.33 4.81 0.71
C LEU A 66 1.58 3.38 1.17
N ASN A 67 2.69 2.80 0.83
CA ASN A 67 3.17 1.52 1.34
C ASN A 67 4.51 1.70 2.07
N PHE A 68 4.96 0.68 2.79
CA PHE A 68 6.24 0.73 3.51
C PHE A 68 7.41 1.15 2.64
N ARG A 69 7.48 0.63 1.40
CA ARG A 69 8.58 0.93 0.48
C ARG A 69 8.58 2.40 0.05
N SER A 70 7.43 2.97 -0.27
CA SER A 70 7.33 4.39 -0.63
C SER A 70 7.69 5.30 0.55
N ILE A 71 7.26 4.93 1.75
CA ILE A 71 7.60 5.66 2.99
C ILE A 71 9.12 5.61 3.24
N LEU A 72 9.72 4.42 3.22
CA LEU A 72 11.15 4.25 3.48
C LEU A 72 12.01 4.97 2.43
N ARG A 73 11.59 4.99 1.17
CA ARG A 73 12.29 5.73 0.10
C ARG A 73 12.37 7.22 0.39
N VAL A 74 11.33 7.79 0.98
CA VAL A 74 11.32 9.21 1.34
C VAL A 74 12.12 9.46 2.61
N LEU A 75 11.97 8.62 3.62
CA LEU A 75 12.65 8.79 4.91
C LEU A 75 14.17 8.60 4.81
N VAL A 76 14.60 7.61 4.05
CA VAL A 76 16.02 7.21 3.90
C VAL A 76 16.35 7.01 2.42
N PRO A 77 16.37 8.08 1.62
CA PRO A 77 16.59 7.99 0.16
C PRO A 77 17.94 7.35 -0.20
N GLU A 78 18.95 7.49 0.66
CA GLU A 78 20.27 6.88 0.47
C GLU A 78 20.21 5.34 0.45
N ALA A 79 19.33 4.75 1.29
CA ALA A 79 19.11 3.30 1.32
C ALA A 79 18.37 2.80 0.07
N ALA A 80 17.63 3.68 -0.61
CA ALA A 80 16.95 3.33 -1.85
C ALA A 80 17.93 3.21 -3.04
N GLY A 81 19.20 3.57 -2.82
CA GLY A 81 20.31 3.53 -3.78
C GLY A 81 19.87 4.00 -5.16
N GLY A 82 20.38 5.00 -5.79
CA GLY A 82 20.01 5.56 -7.09
C GLY A 82 19.57 4.59 -8.22
N LEU A 83 18.99 3.48 -7.85
CA LEU A 83 18.37 2.47 -8.69
C LEU A 83 17.06 3.02 -9.23
N THR A 84 17.20 3.61 -10.38
CA THR A 84 16.18 4.13 -11.27
C THR A 84 14.95 3.21 -11.38
N GLU A 85 13.83 3.86 -11.67
CA GLU A 85 12.47 3.35 -11.96
C GLU A 85 12.38 2.00 -12.71
N LYS A 86 13.45 1.55 -13.37
CA LYS A 86 13.49 0.27 -14.10
C LYS A 86 13.44 -0.99 -13.23
N LEU A 87 13.79 -0.91 -11.94
CA LEU A 87 13.74 -2.05 -11.02
C LEU A 87 12.42 -2.13 -10.24
N GLU A 88 11.55 -1.14 -10.36
CA GLU A 88 10.21 -1.16 -9.75
C GLU A 88 9.27 -2.18 -10.39
N ALA A 89 9.53 -2.54 -11.64
CA ALA A 89 8.74 -3.53 -12.39
C ALA A 89 9.17 -4.99 -12.11
N LEU A 90 10.31 -5.19 -11.45
CA LEU A 90 10.80 -6.51 -11.09
C LEU A 90 10.71 -6.61 -9.55
N GLU A 91 9.85 -7.49 -9.06
CA GLU A 91 9.76 -7.88 -7.64
C GLU A 91 11.02 -8.60 -7.13
N VAL A 92 12.17 -8.13 -7.53
CA VAL A 92 13.44 -8.68 -7.06
C VAL A 92 13.66 -8.15 -5.66
N SER A 93 13.73 -9.04 -4.68
CA SER A 93 14.33 -8.78 -3.37
C SER A 93 15.70 -8.16 -3.62
N VAL A 94 15.76 -6.85 -3.61
CA VAL A 94 17.03 -6.14 -3.67
C VAL A 94 17.68 -6.41 -2.31
N VAL A 95 18.60 -7.36 -2.29
CA VAL A 95 19.64 -7.42 -1.29
C VAL A 95 20.19 -6.00 -1.22
N PHE A 96 20.13 -5.38 -0.06
CA PHE A 96 20.70 -4.06 0.18
C PHE A 96 22.17 -4.14 -0.25
N ALA A 97 22.46 -3.69 -1.47
CA ALA A 97 23.82 -3.45 -1.84
C ALA A 97 24.36 -2.43 -0.83
N GLU A 98 25.52 -2.68 -0.29
CA GLU A 98 26.26 -1.82 0.63
C GLU A 98 26.53 -0.45 0.00
N ALA A 99 25.47 0.33 -0.22
CA ALA A 99 25.62 1.76 -0.36
C ALA A 99 25.93 2.26 1.05
N GLY A 100 27.20 2.43 1.35
CA GLY A 100 27.68 2.88 2.64
C GLY A 100 26.98 4.18 3.02
N VAL A 101 25.93 4.08 3.82
CA VAL A 101 25.35 5.22 4.52
C VAL A 101 26.28 5.48 5.72
N ASP A 102 27.43 6.05 5.42
CA ASP A 102 28.45 6.39 6.42
C ASP A 102 28.15 7.79 7.01
N LEU A 103 26.88 7.98 7.38
CA LEU A 103 26.44 9.21 8.04
C LEU A 103 26.50 9.02 9.56
N PRO A 104 26.98 10.03 10.31
CA PRO A 104 26.87 10.03 11.76
C PRO A 104 25.40 9.79 12.19
N ARG A 105 25.20 8.97 13.21
CA ARG A 105 23.87 8.55 13.68
C ARG A 105 22.91 9.72 13.91
N ASP A 106 23.40 10.82 14.45
CA ASP A 106 22.58 12.00 14.77
C ASP A 106 22.19 12.78 13.51
N GLU A 107 23.05 12.81 12.51
CA GLU A 107 22.74 13.42 11.22
C GLU A 107 21.68 12.62 10.46
N LEU A 108 21.77 11.29 10.48
CA LEU A 108 20.76 10.42 9.89
C LEU A 108 19.39 10.61 10.56
N LYS A 109 19.35 10.68 11.89
CA LYS A 109 18.10 10.96 12.64
C LYS A 109 17.51 12.30 12.24
N ALA A 110 18.30 13.37 12.22
CA ALA A 110 17.83 14.69 11.86
C ALA A 110 17.27 14.73 10.44
N ARG A 111 17.88 14.00 9.51
CA ARG A 111 17.42 13.89 8.12
C ARG A 111 16.09 13.13 8.02
N ILE A 112 15.96 11.99 8.70
CA ILE A 112 14.70 11.23 8.76
C ILE A 112 13.57 12.11 9.29
N TRP A 113 13.82 12.86 10.37
CA TRP A 113 12.84 13.79 10.93
C TRP A 113 12.43 14.90 9.96
N ARG A 114 13.38 15.46 9.23
CA ARG A 114 13.12 16.47 8.20
C ARG A 114 12.28 15.89 7.06
N ASN A 115 12.66 14.71 6.56
CA ASN A 115 11.96 14.04 5.48
C ASN A 115 10.55 13.60 5.88
N ALA A 116 10.33 13.32 7.17
CA ALA A 116 9.02 12.96 7.70
C ALA A 116 8.01 14.14 7.71
N GLN A 117 8.46 15.38 7.49
CA GLN A 117 7.59 16.56 7.45
C GLN A 117 6.98 16.83 6.06
N VAL A 118 7.36 16.07 5.02
CA VAL A 118 6.73 16.21 3.70
C VAL A 118 5.27 15.78 3.75
N LYS A 119 4.45 16.38 2.91
CA LYS A 119 3.02 16.05 2.84
C LYS A 119 2.80 14.74 2.08
N VAL A 120 1.86 13.94 2.54
CA VAL A 120 1.57 12.63 1.92
C VAL A 120 1.13 12.76 0.47
N LYS A 121 0.43 13.83 0.08
CA LYS A 121 0.01 14.10 -1.30
C LYS A 121 1.18 14.21 -2.29
N ASP A 122 2.37 14.61 -1.82
CA ASP A 122 3.55 14.82 -2.65
C ASP A 122 4.35 13.53 -2.88
N VAL A 123 4.08 12.49 -2.07
CA VAL A 123 4.86 11.24 -2.05
C VAL A 123 4.00 9.98 -2.21
N MET A 124 2.68 10.12 -2.22
CA MET A 124 1.76 9.01 -2.41
C MET A 124 1.82 8.47 -3.84
N PHE A 125 1.57 7.17 -3.98
CA PHE A 125 1.34 6.55 -5.27
C PHE A 125 -0.13 6.78 -5.68
N LYS A 126 -0.34 7.42 -6.81
CA LYS A 126 -1.68 7.68 -7.34
C LYS A 126 -2.19 6.42 -8.05
N SER A 127 -3.21 5.78 -7.52
CA SER A 127 -3.88 4.67 -8.18
C SER A 127 -4.85 5.20 -9.24
N LEU A 128 -4.72 4.72 -10.47
CA LEU A 128 -5.59 5.12 -11.58
C LEU A 128 -6.62 4.03 -11.96
N ALA A 129 -6.41 2.79 -11.48
CA ALA A 129 -7.30 1.67 -11.78
C ALA A 129 -8.12 1.31 -10.55
N HIS A 130 -9.40 1.05 -10.74
CA HIS A 130 -10.32 0.59 -9.70
C HIS A 130 -11.26 -0.47 -10.28
N VAL A 131 -11.98 -1.17 -9.43
CA VAL A 131 -12.96 -2.18 -9.81
C VAL A 131 -14.26 -1.97 -9.05
N GLU A 132 -15.39 -2.27 -9.67
CA GLU A 132 -16.69 -2.25 -9.01
C GLU A 132 -16.86 -3.48 -8.10
N ALA A 133 -17.52 -3.29 -6.97
CA ALA A 133 -17.77 -4.35 -5.99
C ALA A 133 -18.53 -5.56 -6.57
N GLU A 134 -19.39 -5.29 -7.55
CA GLU A 134 -20.19 -6.29 -8.24
C GLU A 134 -19.48 -6.95 -9.43
N ALA A 135 -18.28 -6.49 -9.78
CA ALA A 135 -17.47 -7.14 -10.80
C ALA A 135 -17.04 -8.56 -10.36
N SER A 136 -16.76 -9.42 -11.32
CA SER A 136 -16.28 -10.76 -11.04
C SER A 136 -14.80 -10.76 -10.62
N ILE A 137 -14.39 -11.79 -9.88
CA ILE A 137 -12.98 -12.01 -9.55
C ILE A 137 -12.14 -12.10 -10.83
N LEU A 138 -12.67 -12.68 -11.90
CA LEU A 138 -11.99 -12.77 -13.20
C LEU A 138 -11.74 -11.39 -13.81
N ASP A 139 -12.69 -10.46 -13.69
CA ASP A 139 -12.50 -9.10 -14.22
C ASP A 139 -11.44 -8.34 -13.41
N ALA A 140 -11.41 -8.52 -12.10
CA ALA A 140 -10.35 -7.96 -11.26
C ALA A 140 -8.97 -8.53 -11.60
N LEU A 141 -8.87 -9.85 -11.86
CA LEU A 141 -7.64 -10.49 -12.31
C LEU A 141 -7.14 -9.90 -13.63
N LYS A 142 -8.02 -9.76 -14.63
CA LYS A 142 -7.65 -9.14 -15.92
C LYS A 142 -7.11 -7.73 -15.70
N LEU A 143 -7.79 -6.94 -14.89
CA LEU A 143 -7.43 -5.55 -14.64
C LEU A 143 -6.07 -5.42 -13.94
N ILE A 144 -5.76 -6.28 -12.96
CA ILE A 144 -4.45 -6.32 -12.28
C ILE A 144 -3.32 -6.57 -13.30
N PHE A 145 -3.50 -7.55 -14.19
CA PHE A 145 -2.49 -7.85 -15.20
C PHE A 145 -2.37 -6.77 -16.27
N GLU A 146 -3.48 -6.24 -16.77
CA GLU A 146 -3.49 -5.16 -17.77
C GLU A 146 -2.82 -3.89 -17.26
N LYS A 147 -3.14 -3.49 -16.02
CA LYS A 147 -2.62 -2.25 -15.41
C LYS A 147 -1.30 -2.44 -14.69
N LYS A 148 -0.81 -3.70 -14.57
CA LYS A 148 0.43 -4.05 -13.86
C LYS A 148 0.46 -3.49 -12.44
N VAL A 149 -0.66 -3.63 -11.72
CA VAL A 149 -0.83 -3.20 -10.33
C VAL A 149 -1.02 -4.41 -9.42
N ILE A 150 -0.72 -4.26 -8.15
CA ILE A 150 -0.86 -5.31 -7.14
C ILE A 150 -2.08 -5.12 -6.22
N VAL A 151 -2.83 -4.05 -6.44
CA VAL A 151 -4.02 -3.72 -5.66
C VAL A 151 -4.96 -2.86 -6.49
N LEU A 152 -6.25 -3.09 -6.33
CA LEU A 152 -7.31 -2.29 -6.92
C LEU A 152 -8.24 -1.76 -5.82
N PRO A 153 -8.50 -0.46 -5.77
CA PRO A 153 -9.60 0.11 -5.01
C PRO A 153 -10.93 -0.47 -5.50
N VAL A 154 -11.81 -0.78 -4.55
CA VAL A 154 -13.14 -1.33 -4.82
C VAL A 154 -14.18 -0.28 -4.51
N TYR A 155 -14.99 0.02 -5.52
CA TYR A 155 -16.08 0.98 -5.41
C TYR A 155 -17.44 0.30 -5.45
N ASP A 156 -18.40 0.88 -4.72
CA ASP A 156 -19.81 0.53 -4.80
C ASP A 156 -20.61 1.82 -4.96
N LYS A 157 -21.32 1.96 -6.09
CA LYS A 157 -22.12 3.16 -6.40
C LYS A 157 -21.34 4.47 -6.23
N GLY A 158 -20.10 4.47 -6.69
CA GLY A 158 -19.22 5.63 -6.62
C GLY A 158 -18.56 5.86 -5.26
N GLN A 159 -18.74 5.00 -4.27
CA GLN A 159 -18.10 5.09 -2.97
C GLN A 159 -16.98 4.06 -2.83
N LEU A 160 -15.83 4.48 -2.32
CA LEU A 160 -14.74 3.58 -1.95
C LEU A 160 -15.16 2.73 -0.75
N ILE A 161 -15.18 1.41 -0.91
CA ILE A 161 -15.60 0.48 0.17
C ILE A 161 -14.48 -0.46 0.64
N GLY A 162 -13.37 -0.52 -0.07
CA GLY A 162 -12.25 -1.39 0.28
C GLY A 162 -11.23 -1.52 -0.83
N LEU A 163 -10.35 -2.51 -0.71
CA LEU A 163 -9.38 -2.86 -1.73
C LEU A 163 -9.34 -4.37 -1.92
N VAL A 164 -9.05 -4.81 -3.16
CA VAL A 164 -8.70 -6.19 -3.48
C VAL A 164 -7.24 -6.24 -3.94
N ARG A 165 -6.48 -7.18 -3.40
CA ARG A 165 -5.06 -7.37 -3.69
C ARG A 165 -4.85 -8.60 -4.59
N ASP A 166 -3.73 -8.67 -5.24
CA ASP A 166 -3.26 -9.87 -5.95
C ASP A 166 -3.28 -11.12 -5.06
N ALA A 167 -2.88 -10.99 -3.79
CA ALA A 167 -2.93 -12.08 -2.81
C ALA A 167 -4.36 -12.58 -2.55
N ASP A 168 -5.36 -11.70 -2.49
CA ASP A 168 -6.75 -12.06 -2.28
C ASP A 168 -7.31 -12.81 -3.50
N LEU A 169 -6.94 -12.35 -4.70
CA LEU A 169 -7.28 -13.02 -5.95
C LEU A 169 -6.57 -14.36 -6.10
N PHE A 170 -5.30 -14.45 -5.68
CA PHE A 170 -4.56 -15.71 -5.66
C PHE A 170 -5.25 -16.75 -4.79
N LEU A 171 -5.69 -16.39 -3.58
CA LEU A 171 -6.39 -17.30 -2.68
C LEU A 171 -7.69 -17.83 -3.30
N ALA A 172 -8.46 -16.94 -3.95
CA ALA A 172 -9.68 -17.34 -4.65
C ALA A 172 -9.43 -18.32 -5.81
N VAL A 173 -8.28 -18.20 -6.49
CA VAL A 173 -7.86 -19.17 -7.52
C VAL A 173 -7.34 -20.46 -6.89
N ALA A 174 -6.56 -20.35 -5.81
CA ALA A 174 -5.99 -21.50 -5.12
C ALA A 174 -7.08 -22.44 -4.59
N ASP A 175 -8.18 -21.90 -4.08
CA ASP A 175 -9.32 -22.68 -3.59
C ASP A 175 -9.93 -23.61 -4.65
N ILE A 176 -9.77 -23.30 -5.94
CA ILE A 176 -10.22 -24.16 -7.05
C ILE A 176 -9.32 -25.39 -7.21
N ILE A 177 -8.04 -25.26 -6.85
CA ILE A 177 -7.02 -26.29 -7.06
C ILE A 177 -6.93 -27.24 -5.85
N VAL A 178 -7.19 -26.69 -4.66
CA VAL A 178 -6.99 -27.39 -3.38
C VAL A 178 -8.27 -28.11 -2.90
N ASN A 179 -9.46 -27.65 -3.33
CA ASN A 179 -10.76 -28.27 -3.05
C ASN A 179 -11.34 -29.00 -4.27
#